data_ff05f6644c887f83dee83f509f8349ca
#
_entry.id   ff05f6644c887f83dee83f509f8349ca
#
_cell.length_a   1.000
_cell.length_b   1.000
_cell.length_c   1.000
_cell.angle_alpha   90.00
_cell.angle_beta   90.00
_cell.angle_gamma   90.00
#
_symmetry.space_group_name_H-M   'P 1'
#
loop_
_entity.id
_entity.type
_entity.pdbx_description
1 polymer ?
#
loop_
_entity_poly.entity_id
_entity_poly.type
_entity_poly.pdbx_seq_one_letter_code
_entity_poly.pdbx_strand_id
1 'polypeptide(L)'
;ATLDIGATDDYVRFRRGEVAPVYNYGCYEATKNTFGIMVYQEQFMSVAHTLGGFDLGKTDLLRKAIGKKKADLMATLKADFIAGAVGNGCPDYEAEEIWHKIEVAGKYSFNRSHAAAYALTAYCGAWLKANYPSAFYTVALQWADDKEIPSLMAEMERCSPAKIVPPDINRSGTEFFTDYATDEIFWSLTRIKQVGLRTVEY
;
A
#
# COMPACT_ATOMS: atom_id res chain seq x y z
N ALA A 1 -1.72 -7.67 -8.77
CA ALA A 1 -2.32 -8.55 -7.79
C ALA A 1 -3.82 -8.27 -7.62
N THR A 2 -4.27 -7.31 -6.79
CA THR A 2 -5.70 -6.94 -6.69
C THR A 2 -6.27 -6.36 -7.98
N LEU A 3 -5.47 -5.68 -8.79
CA LEU A 3 -5.85 -5.17 -10.11
C LEU A 3 -6.21 -6.28 -11.09
N ASP A 4 -5.47 -7.39 -11.06
CA ASP A 4 -5.61 -8.48 -12.04
C ASP A 4 -6.92 -9.27 -11.91
N ILE A 5 -7.61 -9.14 -10.77
CA ILE A 5 -8.87 -9.85 -10.47
C ILE A 5 -10.09 -8.92 -10.39
N GLY A 6 -9.94 -7.64 -10.77
CA GLY A 6 -11.04 -6.66 -10.72
C GLY A 6 -11.41 -6.16 -9.32
N ALA A 7 -10.81 -6.69 -8.25
CA ALA A 7 -11.16 -6.33 -6.87
C ALA A 7 -10.94 -4.84 -6.56
N THR A 8 -10.00 -4.18 -7.24
CA THR A 8 -9.76 -2.75 -7.09
C THR A 8 -10.90 -1.93 -7.69
N ASP A 9 -11.42 -2.33 -8.85
CA ASP A 9 -12.51 -1.64 -9.52
C ASP A 9 -13.81 -1.78 -8.71
N ASP A 10 -14.09 -2.98 -8.20
CA ASP A 10 -15.22 -3.23 -7.30
C ASP A 10 -15.12 -2.41 -6.02
N TYR A 11 -13.93 -2.34 -5.40
CA TYR A 11 -13.70 -1.51 -4.22
C TYR A 11 -14.02 -0.03 -4.50
N VAL A 12 -13.57 0.51 -5.63
CA VAL A 12 -13.81 1.90 -6.04
C VAL A 12 -15.30 2.15 -6.26
N ARG A 13 -16.00 1.25 -6.97
CA ARG A 13 -17.44 1.34 -7.22
C ARG A 13 -18.28 1.30 -5.93
N PHE A 14 -17.93 0.39 -5.00
CA PHE A 14 -18.57 0.31 -3.69
C PHE A 14 -18.33 1.58 -2.87
N ARG A 15 -17.08 2.07 -2.84
CA ARG A 15 -16.72 3.29 -2.12
C ARG A 15 -17.44 4.54 -2.66
N ARG A 16 -17.67 4.60 -3.96
CA ARG A 16 -18.41 5.70 -4.61
C ARG A 16 -19.93 5.57 -4.46
N GLY A 17 -20.43 4.46 -3.93
CA GLY A 17 -21.86 4.19 -3.83
C GLY A 17 -22.53 3.87 -5.16
N GLU A 18 -21.76 3.54 -6.21
CA GLU A 18 -22.27 3.16 -7.53
C GLU A 18 -22.98 1.81 -7.48
N VAL A 19 -22.52 0.92 -6.59
CA VAL A 19 -23.09 -0.40 -6.34
C VAL A 19 -23.06 -0.67 -4.84
N ALA A 20 -24.10 -1.33 -4.31
CA ALA A 20 -24.10 -1.77 -2.92
C ALA A 20 -23.15 -2.96 -2.71
N PRO A 21 -22.32 -2.96 -1.64
CA PRO A 21 -21.45 -4.08 -1.34
C PRO A 21 -22.26 -5.31 -0.93
N VAL A 22 -21.78 -6.49 -1.34
CA VAL A 22 -22.37 -7.78 -0.99
C VAL A 22 -21.47 -8.48 0.02
N TYR A 23 -22.06 -8.96 1.11
CA TYR A 23 -21.34 -9.69 2.16
C TYR A 23 -21.79 -11.14 2.19
N ASN A 24 -20.85 -12.06 2.13
CA ASN A 24 -21.13 -13.48 2.32
C ASN A 24 -21.49 -13.79 3.78
N TYR A 25 -22.17 -14.91 3.97
CA TYR A 25 -22.58 -15.40 5.29
C TYR A 25 -21.42 -15.35 6.30
N GLY A 26 -21.65 -14.76 7.46
CA GLY A 26 -20.66 -14.64 8.53
C GLY A 26 -19.42 -13.80 8.24
N CYS A 27 -19.25 -13.21 7.04
CA CYS A 27 -18.05 -12.48 6.65
C CYS A 27 -18.11 -10.97 6.92
N TYR A 28 -19.26 -10.44 7.35
CA TYR A 28 -19.47 -9.00 7.51
C TYR A 28 -18.44 -8.35 8.44
N GLU A 29 -18.26 -8.85 9.65
CA GLU A 29 -17.34 -8.25 10.63
C GLU A 29 -15.89 -8.23 10.17
N ALA A 30 -15.46 -9.26 9.45
CA ALA A 30 -14.11 -9.33 8.91
C ALA A 30 -13.87 -8.40 7.71
N THR A 31 -14.92 -8.10 6.93
CA THR A 31 -14.79 -7.44 5.62
C THR A 31 -15.54 -6.11 5.49
N LYS A 32 -16.28 -5.66 6.50
CA LYS A 32 -17.07 -4.41 6.46
C LYS A 32 -16.27 -3.17 6.08
N ASN A 33 -15.02 -3.07 6.52
CA ASN A 33 -14.14 -1.93 6.22
C ASN A 33 -13.54 -1.98 4.79
N THR A 34 -13.77 -3.07 4.08
CA THR A 34 -13.32 -3.29 2.69
C THR A 34 -14.46 -3.70 1.77
N PHE A 35 -15.69 -3.34 2.13
CA PHE A 35 -16.90 -3.56 1.31
C PHE A 35 -17.13 -5.02 0.89
N GLY A 36 -16.84 -5.98 1.78
CA GLY A 36 -17.00 -7.41 1.49
C GLY A 36 -15.79 -8.05 0.78
N ILE A 37 -14.80 -7.29 0.39
CA ILE A 37 -13.61 -7.78 -0.32
C ILE A 37 -12.53 -8.19 0.68
N MET A 38 -11.96 -9.39 0.52
CA MET A 38 -10.82 -9.85 1.33
C MET A 38 -9.51 -9.30 0.76
N VAL A 39 -9.10 -8.13 1.20
CA VAL A 39 -7.86 -7.43 0.77
C VAL A 39 -6.67 -7.85 1.61
N TYR A 40 -6.87 -8.08 2.90
CA TYR A 40 -5.81 -8.36 3.87
C TYR A 40 -5.80 -9.81 4.32
N GLN A 41 -4.60 -10.32 4.64
CA GLN A 41 -4.42 -11.67 5.17
C GLN A 41 -5.24 -11.91 6.43
N GLU A 42 -5.27 -10.94 7.32
CA GLU A 42 -6.02 -10.99 8.57
C GLU A 42 -7.52 -11.17 8.37
N GLN A 43 -8.07 -10.75 7.22
CA GLN A 43 -9.50 -10.89 6.93
C GLN A 43 -9.87 -12.35 6.64
N PHE A 44 -9.14 -13.04 5.76
CA PHE A 44 -9.42 -14.46 5.51
C PHE A 44 -9.08 -15.33 6.72
N MET A 45 -8.06 -14.96 7.51
CA MET A 45 -7.76 -15.64 8.77
C MET A 45 -8.92 -15.46 9.77
N SER A 46 -9.48 -14.25 9.88
CA SER A 46 -10.64 -13.98 10.72
C SER A 46 -11.87 -14.79 10.29
N VAL A 47 -12.14 -14.87 8.98
CA VAL A 47 -13.25 -15.68 8.44
C VAL A 47 -13.02 -17.17 8.71
N ALA A 48 -11.82 -17.67 8.52
CA ALA A 48 -11.50 -19.06 8.84
C ALA A 48 -11.68 -19.39 10.34
N HIS A 49 -11.35 -18.44 11.20
CA HIS A 49 -11.54 -18.59 12.65
C HIS A 49 -13.02 -18.51 13.04
N THR A 50 -13.73 -17.46 12.65
CA THR A 50 -15.10 -17.18 13.13
C THR A 50 -16.14 -18.06 12.47
N LEU A 51 -16.02 -18.30 11.16
CA LEU A 51 -16.97 -19.10 10.41
C LEU A 51 -16.54 -20.59 10.32
N GLY A 52 -15.28 -20.85 9.97
CA GLY A 52 -14.75 -22.20 9.83
C GLY A 52 -14.41 -22.88 11.15
N GLY A 53 -14.46 -22.17 12.28
CA GLY A 53 -14.15 -22.72 13.61
C GLY A 53 -12.67 -23.07 13.81
N PHE A 54 -11.77 -22.50 13.01
CA PHE A 54 -10.34 -22.75 13.14
C PHE A 54 -9.79 -22.07 14.40
N ASP A 55 -8.95 -22.78 15.14
CA ASP A 55 -8.15 -22.15 16.18
C ASP A 55 -7.02 -21.27 15.58
N LEU A 56 -6.32 -20.53 16.41
CA LEU A 56 -5.26 -19.61 15.97
C LEU A 56 -4.09 -20.35 15.27
N GLY A 57 -3.77 -21.57 15.73
CA GLY A 57 -2.73 -22.39 15.12
C GLY A 57 -3.11 -22.83 13.71
N LYS A 58 -4.35 -23.26 13.53
CA LYS A 58 -4.90 -23.69 12.23
C LYS A 58 -5.08 -22.52 11.26
N THR A 59 -5.45 -21.34 11.75
CA THR A 59 -5.49 -20.13 10.92
C THR A 59 -4.11 -19.72 10.42
N ASP A 60 -3.07 -19.81 11.25
CA ASP A 60 -1.70 -19.53 10.81
C ASP A 60 -1.18 -20.62 9.86
N LEU A 61 -1.59 -21.87 10.07
CA LEU A 61 -1.30 -22.96 9.13
C LEU A 61 -1.92 -22.69 7.76
N LEU A 62 -3.17 -22.19 7.70
CA LEU A 62 -3.83 -21.77 6.46
C LEU A 62 -3.03 -20.68 5.74
N ARG A 63 -2.65 -19.63 6.45
CA ARG A 63 -1.83 -18.55 5.90
C ARG A 63 -0.51 -19.07 5.30
N LYS A 64 0.17 -19.99 6.01
CA LYS A 64 1.41 -20.62 5.55
C LYS A 64 1.20 -21.56 4.35
N ALA A 65 0.08 -22.30 4.32
CA ALA A 65 -0.27 -23.21 3.23
C ALA A 65 -0.48 -22.45 1.92
N ILE A 66 -1.22 -21.35 1.98
CA ILE A 66 -1.44 -20.45 0.85
C ILE A 66 -0.12 -19.85 0.36
N GLY A 67 0.68 -19.25 1.25
CA GLY A 67 1.94 -18.62 0.90
C GLY A 67 2.97 -19.57 0.29
N LYS A 68 2.96 -20.85 0.71
CA LYS A 68 3.87 -21.90 0.20
C LYS A 68 3.27 -22.79 -0.90
N LYS A 69 2.03 -22.50 -1.35
CA LYS A 69 1.30 -23.23 -2.40
C LYS A 69 1.23 -24.75 -2.16
N LYS A 70 0.98 -25.18 -0.90
CA LYS A 70 0.90 -26.59 -0.52
C LYS A 70 -0.50 -27.16 -0.82
N ALA A 71 -0.68 -27.79 -1.98
CA ALA A 71 -1.98 -28.26 -2.47
C ALA A 71 -2.66 -29.28 -1.53
N ASP A 72 -1.93 -30.29 -1.07
CA ASP A 72 -2.50 -31.35 -0.21
C ASP A 72 -3.01 -30.78 1.13
N LEU A 73 -2.24 -29.86 1.72
CA LEU A 73 -2.64 -29.20 2.96
C LEU A 73 -3.84 -28.27 2.73
N MET A 74 -3.91 -27.61 1.59
CA MET A 74 -5.06 -26.77 1.23
C MET A 74 -6.33 -27.59 1.07
N ALA A 75 -6.26 -28.80 0.49
CA ALA A 75 -7.41 -29.69 0.37
C ALA A 75 -7.95 -30.14 1.74
N THR A 76 -7.06 -30.47 2.68
CA THR A 76 -7.45 -30.83 4.05
C THR A 76 -8.10 -29.65 4.79
N LEU A 77 -7.48 -28.47 4.70
CA LEU A 77 -8.01 -27.25 5.33
C LEU A 77 -9.36 -26.84 4.73
N LYS A 78 -9.57 -27.07 3.42
CA LYS A 78 -10.86 -26.83 2.76
C LYS A 78 -11.96 -27.69 3.39
N ALA A 79 -11.75 -28.99 3.47
CA ALA A 79 -12.73 -29.91 4.03
C ALA A 79 -13.09 -29.51 5.47
N ASP A 80 -12.10 -29.22 6.27
CA ASP A 80 -12.30 -28.78 7.66
C ASP A 80 -13.04 -27.43 7.76
N PHE A 81 -12.74 -26.46 6.87
CA PHE A 81 -13.42 -25.18 6.84
C PHE A 81 -14.89 -25.33 6.50
N ILE A 82 -15.21 -26.10 5.45
CA ILE A 82 -16.59 -26.31 5.02
C ILE A 82 -17.38 -27.01 6.12
N ALA A 83 -16.84 -28.06 6.72
CA ALA A 83 -17.48 -28.76 7.84
C ALA A 83 -17.75 -27.82 9.02
N GLY A 84 -16.78 -26.97 9.38
CA GLY A 84 -16.94 -25.96 10.43
C GLY A 84 -17.98 -24.90 10.08
N ALA A 85 -17.94 -24.36 8.87
CA ALA A 85 -18.87 -23.33 8.42
C ALA A 85 -20.32 -23.85 8.38
N VAL A 86 -20.54 -25.04 7.85
CA VAL A 86 -21.85 -25.70 7.85
C VAL A 86 -22.32 -25.97 9.28
N GLY A 87 -21.44 -26.44 10.16
CA GLY A 87 -21.71 -26.57 11.59
C GLY A 87 -22.11 -25.27 12.27
N ASN A 88 -21.66 -24.14 11.79
CA ASN A 88 -22.01 -22.80 12.23
C ASN A 88 -23.21 -22.19 11.46
N GLY A 89 -23.95 -23.00 10.70
CA GLY A 89 -25.20 -22.61 10.03
C GLY A 89 -25.04 -22.00 8.64
N CYS A 90 -23.82 -21.98 8.08
CA CYS A 90 -23.63 -21.52 6.70
C CYS A 90 -24.15 -22.56 5.72
N PRO A 91 -24.89 -22.19 4.67
CA PRO A 91 -25.23 -23.10 3.59
C PRO A 91 -23.99 -23.67 2.91
N ASP A 92 -24.02 -24.97 2.57
CA ASP A 92 -22.86 -25.68 1.99
C ASP A 92 -22.31 -25.00 0.73
N TYR A 93 -23.20 -24.61 -0.21
CA TYR A 93 -22.80 -23.90 -1.42
C TYR A 93 -22.11 -22.56 -1.13
N GLU A 94 -22.53 -21.85 -0.09
CA GLU A 94 -21.97 -20.57 0.30
C GLU A 94 -20.62 -20.76 1.03
N ALA A 95 -20.47 -21.81 1.81
CA ALA A 95 -19.22 -22.20 2.42
C ALA A 95 -18.14 -22.51 1.36
N GLU A 96 -18.50 -23.20 0.28
CA GLU A 96 -17.64 -23.46 -0.88
C GLU A 96 -17.24 -22.14 -1.59
N GLU A 97 -18.18 -21.23 -1.81
CA GLU A 97 -17.90 -19.92 -2.41
C GLU A 97 -16.97 -19.08 -1.55
N ILE A 98 -17.18 -19.04 -0.23
CA ILE A 98 -16.32 -18.33 0.71
C ILE A 98 -14.91 -18.92 0.70
N TRP A 99 -14.80 -20.26 0.71
CA TRP A 99 -13.49 -20.91 0.60
C TRP A 99 -12.76 -20.53 -0.69
N HIS A 100 -13.46 -20.55 -1.82
CA HIS A 100 -12.88 -20.11 -3.09
C HIS A 100 -12.37 -18.66 -3.01
N LYS A 101 -13.10 -17.75 -2.37
CA LYS A 101 -12.66 -16.37 -2.12
C LYS A 101 -11.42 -16.33 -1.23
N ILE A 102 -11.31 -17.19 -0.21
CA ILE A 102 -10.12 -17.32 0.63
C ILE A 102 -8.92 -17.78 -0.21
N GLU A 103 -9.06 -18.78 -1.06
CA GLU A 103 -8.00 -19.26 -1.94
C GLU A 103 -7.52 -18.17 -2.92
N VAL A 104 -8.46 -17.44 -3.50
CA VAL A 104 -8.15 -16.33 -4.41
C VAL A 104 -7.47 -15.20 -3.63
N ALA A 105 -8.06 -14.75 -2.53
CA ALA A 105 -7.50 -13.70 -1.68
C ALA A 105 -6.10 -14.05 -1.18
N GLY A 106 -5.87 -15.29 -0.79
CA GLY A 106 -4.59 -15.75 -0.29
C GLY A 106 -3.42 -15.61 -1.27
N LYS A 107 -3.69 -15.61 -2.57
CA LYS A 107 -2.65 -15.44 -3.61
C LYS A 107 -2.09 -14.03 -3.70
N TYR A 108 -2.83 -13.02 -3.26
CA TYR A 108 -2.47 -11.60 -3.42
C TYR A 108 -2.70 -10.74 -2.18
N SER A 109 -3.38 -11.26 -1.16
CA SER A 109 -3.66 -10.50 0.06
C SER A 109 -2.38 -10.04 0.76
N PHE A 110 -2.46 -8.87 1.37
CA PHE A 110 -1.33 -8.20 1.97
C PHE A 110 -1.47 -8.13 3.49
N ASN A 111 -0.34 -8.03 4.20
CA ASN A 111 -0.38 -7.85 5.65
C ASN A 111 -0.90 -6.45 6.00
N ARG A 112 -1.95 -6.37 6.81
CA ARG A 112 -2.61 -5.10 7.18
C ARG A 112 -1.71 -4.21 8.00
N SER A 113 -0.92 -4.76 8.91
CA SER A 113 -0.01 -3.99 9.76
C SER A 113 1.05 -3.29 8.93
N HIS A 114 1.61 -3.98 7.94
CA HIS A 114 2.58 -3.40 7.00
C HIS A 114 1.92 -2.28 6.17
N ALA A 115 0.73 -2.52 5.62
CA ALA A 115 0.00 -1.50 4.87
C ALA A 115 -0.31 -0.26 5.71
N ALA A 116 -0.69 -0.43 6.99
CA ALA A 116 -0.95 0.68 7.90
C ALA A 116 0.30 1.49 8.20
N ALA A 117 1.45 0.84 8.42
CA ALA A 117 2.72 1.52 8.66
C ALA A 117 3.15 2.36 7.45
N TYR A 118 3.08 1.80 6.24
CA TYR A 118 3.38 2.54 5.02
C TYR A 118 2.39 3.66 4.74
N ALA A 119 1.10 3.45 5.02
CA ALA A 119 0.09 4.49 4.88
C ALA A 119 0.34 5.68 5.81
N LEU A 120 0.81 5.43 7.04
CA LEU A 120 1.20 6.48 7.96
C LEU A 120 2.41 7.28 7.43
N THR A 121 3.44 6.60 6.94
CA THR A 121 4.60 7.25 6.33
C THR A 121 4.21 8.08 5.10
N ALA A 122 3.37 7.52 4.23
CA ALA A 122 2.86 8.22 3.06
C ALA A 122 2.01 9.45 3.44
N TYR A 123 1.18 9.33 4.49
CA TYR A 123 0.41 10.45 5.02
C TYR A 123 1.33 11.57 5.56
N CYS A 124 2.36 11.22 6.33
CA CYS A 124 3.34 12.20 6.82
C CYS A 124 4.05 12.91 5.66
N GLY A 125 4.46 12.18 4.63
CA GLY A 125 5.04 12.76 3.42
C GLY A 125 4.09 13.71 2.70
N ALA A 126 2.83 13.30 2.52
CA ALA A 126 1.81 14.15 1.90
C ALA A 126 1.50 15.41 2.73
N TRP A 127 1.46 15.25 4.06
CA TRP A 127 1.25 16.38 4.98
C TRP A 127 2.40 17.38 4.93
N LEU A 128 3.66 16.90 4.94
CA LEU A 128 4.85 17.76 4.78
C LEU A 128 4.83 18.49 3.44
N LYS A 129 4.50 17.78 2.36
CA LYS A 129 4.38 18.36 1.02
C LYS A 129 3.34 19.48 0.95
N ALA A 130 2.21 19.32 1.63
CA ALA A 130 1.13 20.32 1.66
C ALA A 130 1.43 21.53 2.54
N ASN A 131 2.12 21.32 3.68
CA ASN A 131 2.32 22.37 4.67
C ASN A 131 3.72 23.01 4.62
N TYR A 132 4.73 22.26 4.13
CA TYR A 132 6.13 22.69 4.01
C TYR A 132 6.73 22.29 2.66
N PRO A 133 6.14 22.77 1.54
CA PRO A 133 6.51 22.31 0.20
C PRO A 133 7.99 22.51 -0.13
N SER A 134 8.57 23.67 0.21
CA SER A 134 9.98 23.96 -0.06
C SER A 134 10.89 22.93 0.61
N ALA A 135 10.67 22.63 1.89
CA ALA A 135 11.44 21.63 2.61
C ALA A 135 11.23 20.21 2.02
N PHE A 136 9.98 19.86 1.69
CA PHE A 136 9.66 18.56 1.09
C PHE A 136 10.39 18.39 -0.25
N TYR A 137 10.29 19.34 -1.16
CA TYR A 137 10.90 19.24 -2.49
C TYR A 137 12.43 19.30 -2.45
N THR A 138 13.02 20.03 -1.51
CA THR A 138 14.48 20.03 -1.29
C THR A 138 14.98 18.61 -0.99
N VAL A 139 14.35 17.94 -0.03
CA VAL A 139 14.71 16.57 0.34
C VAL A 139 14.39 15.59 -0.80
N ALA A 140 13.23 15.74 -1.45
CA ALA A 140 12.85 14.89 -2.57
C ALA A 140 13.85 15.00 -3.74
N LEU A 141 14.28 16.20 -4.12
CA LEU A 141 15.29 16.43 -5.15
C LEU A 141 16.66 15.90 -4.76
N GLN A 142 17.04 16.01 -3.47
CA GLN A 142 18.31 15.51 -2.97
C GLN A 142 18.45 13.98 -3.15
N TRP A 143 17.38 13.23 -2.93
CA TRP A 143 17.37 11.77 -2.97
C TRP A 143 16.80 11.15 -4.24
N ALA A 144 16.27 11.97 -5.17
CA ALA A 144 15.72 11.50 -6.43
C ALA A 144 16.78 10.94 -7.37
N ASP A 145 16.44 9.92 -8.13
CA ASP A 145 17.19 9.53 -9.32
C ASP A 145 17.10 10.63 -10.39
N ASP A 146 18.14 10.79 -11.22
CA ASP A 146 18.18 11.82 -12.27
C ASP A 146 16.97 11.79 -13.21
N LYS A 147 16.42 10.59 -13.48
CA LYS A 147 15.20 10.39 -14.29
C LYS A 147 13.91 10.90 -13.64
N GLU A 148 13.90 11.05 -12.31
CA GLU A 148 12.72 11.49 -11.54
C GLU A 148 12.69 13.02 -11.36
N ILE A 149 13.86 13.67 -11.41
CA ILE A 149 13.99 15.11 -11.20
C ILE A 149 13.05 15.93 -12.10
N PRO A 150 12.95 15.70 -13.43
CA PRO A 150 12.06 16.49 -14.28
C PRO A 150 10.59 16.41 -13.86
N SER A 151 10.15 15.23 -13.41
CA SER A 151 8.78 15.02 -12.93
C SER A 151 8.52 15.73 -11.61
N LEU A 152 9.48 15.71 -10.68
CA LEU A 152 9.40 16.42 -9.40
C LEU A 152 9.36 17.93 -9.61
N MET A 153 10.19 18.47 -10.53
CA MET A 153 10.20 19.89 -10.88
C MET A 153 8.86 20.34 -11.46
N ALA A 154 8.32 19.60 -12.43
CA ALA A 154 7.04 19.93 -13.05
C ALA A 154 5.88 19.85 -12.03
N GLU A 155 5.94 18.92 -11.09
CA GLU A 155 4.97 18.84 -10.01
C GLU A 155 5.09 20.01 -9.04
N MET A 156 6.31 20.37 -8.65
CA MET A 156 6.59 21.49 -7.76
C MET A 156 6.09 22.82 -8.33
N GLU A 157 6.36 23.10 -9.60
CA GLU A 157 5.88 24.30 -10.30
C GLU A 157 4.34 24.41 -10.28
N ARG A 158 3.65 23.28 -10.38
CA ARG A 158 2.18 23.25 -10.39
C ARG A 158 1.55 23.34 -9.00
N CYS A 159 2.21 22.81 -7.98
CA CYS A 159 1.61 22.53 -6.66
C CYS A 159 2.22 23.34 -5.52
N SER A 160 3.25 24.17 -5.76
CA SER A 160 4.03 24.82 -4.72
C SER A 160 4.43 26.25 -5.12
N PRO A 161 4.58 27.18 -4.17
CA PRO A 161 5.20 28.47 -4.41
C PRO A 161 6.73 28.40 -4.54
N ALA A 162 7.35 27.28 -4.16
CA ALA A 162 8.79 27.08 -4.18
C ALA A 162 9.36 27.24 -5.61
N LYS A 163 10.53 27.85 -5.71
CA LYS A 163 11.22 28.09 -6.97
C LYS A 163 12.60 27.43 -6.97
N ILE A 164 12.96 26.81 -8.07
CA ILE A 164 14.33 26.32 -8.25
C ILE A 164 15.22 27.43 -8.78
N VAL A 165 16.32 27.65 -8.09
CA VAL A 165 17.42 28.51 -8.54
C VAL A 165 18.44 27.65 -9.25
N PRO A 166 18.80 27.97 -10.50
CA PRO A 166 19.84 27.26 -11.21
C PRO A 166 21.17 27.23 -10.44
N PRO A 167 22.08 26.28 -10.76
CA PRO A 167 23.39 26.23 -10.11
C PRO A 167 24.14 27.57 -10.20
N ASP A 168 24.57 28.08 -9.06
CA ASP A 168 25.35 29.31 -8.92
C ASP A 168 26.54 29.02 -8.01
N ILE A 169 27.76 29.21 -8.51
CA ILE A 169 29.00 28.89 -7.77
C ILE A 169 29.15 29.74 -6.49
N ASN A 170 28.51 30.89 -6.39
CA ASN A 170 28.58 31.76 -5.23
C ASN A 170 27.49 31.48 -4.19
N ARG A 171 26.45 30.72 -4.56
CA ARG A 171 25.26 30.51 -3.73
C ARG A 171 24.95 29.03 -3.50
N SER A 172 25.18 28.17 -4.49
CA SER A 172 24.89 26.75 -4.41
C SER A 172 25.96 25.99 -3.63
N GLY A 173 25.53 24.98 -2.86
CA GLY A 173 26.40 24.10 -2.08
C GLY A 173 26.54 22.69 -2.67
N THR A 174 27.06 21.78 -1.86
CA THR A 174 27.20 20.37 -2.21
C THR A 174 25.88 19.62 -2.23
N GLU A 175 24.85 20.14 -1.57
CA GLU A 175 23.49 19.59 -1.50
C GLU A 175 22.45 20.62 -1.94
N PHE A 176 21.23 20.15 -2.25
CA PHE A 176 20.10 21.06 -2.38
C PHE A 176 19.81 21.69 -1.02
N PHE A 177 19.52 22.98 -1.00
CA PHE A 177 19.07 23.66 0.21
C PHE A 177 17.99 24.69 -0.09
N THR A 178 17.19 25.04 0.92
CA THR A 178 16.13 26.03 0.81
C THR A 178 16.48 27.31 1.56
N ASP A 179 16.33 28.44 0.91
CA ASP A 179 16.16 29.72 1.61
C ASP A 179 14.67 29.87 1.96
N TYR A 180 14.33 29.68 3.22
CA TYR A 180 12.94 29.76 3.70
C TYR A 180 12.37 31.19 3.73
N ALA A 181 13.20 32.20 3.57
CA ALA A 181 12.73 33.60 3.47
C ALA A 181 12.15 33.91 2.08
N THR A 182 12.68 33.27 1.06
CA THR A 182 12.31 33.49 -0.35
C THR A 182 11.58 32.33 -0.99
N ASP A 183 11.49 31.16 -0.31
CA ASP A 183 11.02 29.88 -0.86
C ASP A 183 11.83 29.44 -2.09
N GLU A 184 13.11 29.80 -2.15
CA GLU A 184 14.03 29.40 -3.20
C GLU A 184 14.79 28.14 -2.83
N ILE A 185 14.78 27.14 -3.73
CA ILE A 185 15.55 25.90 -3.62
C ILE A 185 16.77 26.01 -4.53
N PHE A 186 17.95 26.04 -3.94
CA PHE A 186 19.22 26.13 -4.65
C PHE A 186 19.65 24.76 -5.14
N TRP A 187 19.96 24.69 -6.42
CA TRP A 187 20.46 23.48 -7.06
C TRP A 187 21.82 23.07 -6.50
N SER A 188 21.99 21.78 -6.17
CA SER A 188 23.26 21.23 -5.73
C SER A 188 24.31 21.26 -6.85
N LEU A 189 25.52 21.75 -6.57
CA LEU A 189 26.63 21.71 -7.52
C LEU A 189 27.10 20.30 -7.84
N THR A 190 26.97 19.36 -6.90
CA THR A 190 27.36 17.95 -7.12
C THR A 190 26.41 17.21 -8.06
N ARG A 191 25.21 17.76 -8.34
CA ARG A 191 24.26 17.23 -9.34
C ARG A 191 24.57 17.69 -10.77
N ILE A 192 25.58 18.52 -10.96
CA ILE A 192 26.08 18.89 -12.28
C ILE A 192 26.95 17.76 -12.79
N LYS A 193 26.68 17.30 -14.02
CA LYS A 193 27.46 16.23 -14.64
C LYS A 193 28.96 16.56 -14.65
N GLN A 194 29.78 15.62 -14.17
CA GLN A 194 31.24 15.71 -14.03
C GLN A 194 31.74 16.66 -12.91
N VAL A 195 30.86 17.20 -12.09
CA VAL A 195 31.26 17.95 -10.88
C VAL A 195 31.18 17.01 -9.68
N GLY A 196 32.32 16.65 -9.15
CA GLY A 196 32.40 15.78 -7.96
C GLY A 196 32.46 16.60 -6.67
N LEU A 197 32.18 15.93 -5.53
CA LEU A 197 32.23 16.55 -4.21
C LEU A 197 33.53 17.30 -3.95
N ARG A 198 34.69 16.69 -4.26
CA ARG A 198 36.01 17.33 -4.09
C ARG A 198 36.20 18.62 -4.88
N THR A 199 35.49 18.78 -6.00
CA THR A 199 35.57 20.00 -6.84
C THR A 199 34.79 21.15 -6.23
N VAL A 200 33.75 20.83 -5.45
CA VAL A 200 32.87 21.83 -4.80
C VAL A 200 33.42 22.27 -3.45
N GLU A 201 34.20 21.42 -2.77
CA GLU A 201 34.82 21.69 -1.45
C GLU A 201 36.13 22.51 -1.55
N TYR A 202 36.62 22.78 -2.75
CA TYR A 202 37.80 23.62 -3.01
C TYR A 202 37.37 25.08 -3.25
#